data_f038232ce2012c1243801293adde3808
#
_entry.id   f038232ce2012c1243801293adde3808
#
_cell.length_a   1.000
_cell.length_b   1.000
_cell.length_c   1.000
_cell.angle_alpha   90.00
_cell.angle_beta   90.00
_cell.angle_gamma   90.00
#
_symmetry.space_group_name_H-M   'P 1'
#
loop_
_entity.id
_entity.type
_entity.pdbx_description
1 polymer ?
#
loop_
_entity_poly.entity_id
_entity_poly.type
_entity_poly.pdbx_seq_one_letter_code
_entity_poly.pdbx_strand_id
1 'polypeptide(L)'
;MIETEKKIERVFLVGVELPDTENFDLSMEELQSLAKTAGAEVVGSYSQKREKYDSKTFVGSGKLEEIRQMVDAEEISTVIVNNRLTPRQNVNLEESLGVKVIDRMQLILDIFAMRARSHEGKLQVHLAQLKYLLPRLVGQGIMLSRQAGGIGSRGPGESQLELNRRSVRNQIHDIERQLKAVEKNRATVREKRLESSIFKIGLIGYTNAGKSTIMNCLTSKSQYEADELFATLDATTKNINLSGQLNVTLTDTVGFIQDLPTELVSSFKSTLEESKNVDLLVHVIDASDPHHEEHEKTVLDIMKELDMLDIPRLTLYNKADKAEDFTPTLTPYSLISAKADNSRAVLQQVLLERMKELFLPFTIKVAPAKAYKIHDLEKVAIIGNREYTDDVETISGWIAEKNKWKLEEFYD
;
A
#
# COMPACT_ATOMS: atom_id res chain seq x y z
N MET A 1 3.09 14.03 35.74
CA MET A 1 3.21 13.58 34.34
C MET A 1 4.11 14.59 33.65
N ILE A 2 5.30 14.19 33.24
CA ILE A 2 6.18 15.05 32.44
C ILE A 2 5.62 14.87 31.01
N GLU A 3 4.91 15.87 30.49
CA GLU A 3 4.65 15.99 29.07
C GLU A 3 6.00 16.20 28.39
N THR A 4 6.56 15.15 27.82
CA THR A 4 7.65 15.27 26.87
C THR A 4 7.05 15.87 25.61
N GLU A 5 7.20 17.17 25.41
CA GLU A 5 6.99 17.77 24.10
C GLU A 5 7.77 16.94 23.09
N LYS A 6 7.03 16.37 22.13
CA LYS A 6 7.63 15.59 21.04
C LYS A 6 8.45 16.58 20.20
N LYS A 7 9.75 16.65 20.46
CA LYS A 7 10.67 17.49 19.70
C LYS A 7 10.62 16.98 18.26
N ILE A 8 10.18 17.83 17.32
CA ILE A 8 10.13 17.48 15.89
C ILE A 8 11.57 17.20 15.45
N GLU A 9 11.80 16.02 14.88
CA GLU A 9 13.13 15.65 14.36
C GLU A 9 13.43 16.47 13.10
N ARG A 10 14.52 17.24 13.14
CA ARG A 10 15.03 17.98 11.97
C ARG A 10 15.88 17.03 11.14
N VAL A 11 15.53 16.85 9.87
CA VAL A 11 16.17 15.87 8.99
C VAL A 11 16.75 16.52 7.74
N PHE A 12 17.83 15.91 7.24
CA PHE A 12 18.47 16.28 5.99
C PHE A 12 18.46 15.10 5.03
N LEU A 13 18.05 15.33 3.78
CA LEU A 13 17.92 14.28 2.78
C LEU A 13 19.16 14.18 1.91
N VAL A 14 19.60 12.96 1.60
CA VAL A 14 20.78 12.71 0.76
C VAL A 14 20.44 11.68 -0.31
N GLY A 15 20.75 12.00 -1.57
CA GLY A 15 20.59 11.09 -2.69
C GLY A 15 21.81 11.05 -3.58
N VAL A 16 22.07 9.90 -4.21
CA VAL A 16 23.08 9.74 -5.24
C VAL A 16 22.41 9.22 -6.49
N GLU A 17 22.49 9.99 -7.56
CA GLU A 17 22.00 9.64 -8.90
C GLU A 17 23.07 8.88 -9.65
N LEU A 18 22.75 7.66 -10.10
CA LEU A 18 23.57 6.87 -11.00
C LEU A 18 23.10 7.03 -12.46
N PRO A 19 23.93 6.72 -13.46
CA PRO A 19 23.57 6.89 -14.87
C PRO A 19 22.34 6.08 -15.32
N ASP A 20 22.04 4.99 -14.63
CA ASP A 20 20.91 4.08 -14.85
C ASP A 20 19.70 4.34 -13.92
N THR A 21 19.78 5.40 -13.10
CA THR A 21 18.67 5.75 -12.22
C THR A 21 17.59 6.50 -13.02
N GLU A 22 16.43 5.88 -13.17
CA GLU A 22 15.24 6.55 -13.74
C GLU A 22 14.56 7.41 -12.66
N ASN A 23 14.04 8.58 -13.06
CA ASN A 23 13.19 9.45 -12.24
C ASN A 23 13.78 9.81 -10.85
N PHE A 24 15.09 10.14 -10.80
CA PHE A 24 15.77 10.46 -9.54
C PHE A 24 15.13 11.61 -8.78
N ASP A 25 14.75 12.69 -9.46
CA ASP A 25 14.14 13.87 -8.82
C ASP A 25 12.80 13.51 -8.19
N LEU A 26 11.95 12.73 -8.89
CA LEU A 26 10.69 12.21 -8.35
C LEU A 26 10.93 11.36 -7.08
N SER A 27 11.95 10.49 -7.11
CA SER A 27 12.33 9.68 -5.95
C SER A 27 12.75 10.52 -4.74
N MET A 28 13.42 11.66 -4.95
CA MET A 28 13.80 12.59 -3.89
C MET A 28 12.59 13.38 -3.34
N GLU A 29 11.66 13.80 -4.19
CA GLU A 29 10.39 14.42 -3.78
C GLU A 29 9.54 13.46 -2.95
N GLU A 30 9.48 12.20 -3.37
CA GLU A 30 8.79 11.15 -2.60
C GLU A 30 9.47 10.90 -1.25
N LEU A 31 10.82 10.88 -1.19
CA LEU A 31 11.56 10.78 0.07
C LEU A 31 11.21 11.93 1.03
N GLN A 32 11.08 13.15 0.50
CA GLN A 32 10.64 14.31 1.30
C GLN A 32 9.23 14.12 1.86
N SER A 33 8.33 13.58 1.04
CA SER A 33 6.95 13.29 1.45
C SER A 33 6.87 12.17 2.49
N LEU A 34 7.74 11.14 2.37
CA LEU A 34 7.90 10.07 3.36
C LEU A 34 8.41 10.64 4.71
N ALA A 35 9.43 11.50 4.68
CA ALA A 35 9.96 12.12 5.89
C ALA A 35 8.90 12.97 6.62
N LYS A 36 8.11 13.77 5.89
CA LYS A 36 6.98 14.52 6.45
C LYS A 36 5.91 13.60 7.03
N THR A 37 5.60 12.49 6.37
CA THR A 37 4.65 11.48 6.86
C THR A 37 5.12 10.82 8.15
N ALA A 38 6.44 10.67 8.35
CA ALA A 38 7.03 10.22 9.60
C ALA A 38 7.00 11.29 10.72
N GLY A 39 6.55 12.51 10.41
CA GLY A 39 6.49 13.63 11.36
C GLY A 39 7.80 14.40 11.51
N ALA A 40 8.72 14.26 10.54
CA ALA A 40 9.99 14.98 10.53
C ALA A 40 9.90 16.32 9.79
N GLU A 41 10.71 17.29 10.20
CA GLU A 41 10.93 18.55 9.51
C GLU A 41 12.12 18.42 8.55
N VAL A 42 11.86 18.49 7.25
CA VAL A 42 12.92 18.45 6.24
C VAL A 42 13.54 19.83 6.09
N VAL A 43 14.78 19.98 6.53
CA VAL A 43 15.52 21.25 6.51
C VAL A 43 16.14 21.51 5.14
N GLY A 44 16.57 20.44 4.45
CA GLY A 44 17.16 20.55 3.13
C GLY A 44 17.46 19.20 2.52
N SER A 45 17.93 19.21 1.29
CA SER A 45 18.33 18.00 0.56
C SER A 45 19.62 18.23 -0.20
N TYR A 46 20.36 17.17 -0.39
CA TYR A 46 21.57 17.13 -1.19
C TYR A 46 21.53 15.97 -2.17
N SER A 47 21.85 16.22 -3.43
CA SER A 47 21.98 15.20 -4.48
C SER A 47 23.36 15.24 -5.12
N GLN A 48 23.89 14.08 -5.51
CA GLN A 48 25.15 13.93 -6.20
C GLN A 48 25.03 12.96 -7.38
N LYS A 49 25.49 13.37 -8.56
CA LYS A 49 25.64 12.46 -9.73
C LYS A 49 26.96 11.70 -9.62
N ARG A 50 26.93 10.38 -9.77
CA ARG A 50 28.12 9.52 -9.74
C ARG A 50 27.94 8.30 -10.65
N GLU A 51 29.07 7.74 -11.11
CA GLU A 51 29.11 6.46 -11.84
C GLU A 51 28.79 5.25 -10.94
N LYS A 52 29.11 5.34 -9.65
CA LYS A 52 28.85 4.31 -8.62
C LYS A 52 28.84 4.90 -7.22
N TYR A 53 28.15 4.25 -6.33
CA TYR A 53 28.18 4.60 -4.90
C TYR A 53 29.58 4.44 -4.32
N ASP A 54 29.96 5.32 -3.40
CA ASP A 54 31.17 5.10 -2.61
C ASP A 54 31.01 3.87 -1.71
N SER A 55 32.01 3.00 -1.70
CA SER A 55 31.95 1.73 -0.97
C SER A 55 31.99 1.89 0.55
N LYS A 56 32.50 3.03 1.04
CA LYS A 56 32.66 3.32 2.47
C LYS A 56 31.54 4.22 2.99
N THR A 57 31.28 5.33 2.29
CA THR A 57 30.46 6.44 2.77
C THR A 57 29.29 6.78 1.86
N PHE A 58 29.00 5.95 0.83
CA PHE A 58 27.92 6.15 -0.12
C PHE A 58 28.13 7.39 -1.02
N VAL A 59 28.39 8.56 -0.42
CA VAL A 59 28.78 9.81 -1.11
C VAL A 59 30.29 9.98 -1.15
N GLY A 60 30.81 10.86 -2.02
CA GLY A 60 32.23 11.17 -2.05
C GLY A 60 32.69 11.94 -0.81
N SER A 61 33.99 11.80 -0.43
CA SER A 61 34.55 12.41 0.78
C SER A 61 34.39 13.93 0.87
N GLY A 62 34.59 14.66 -0.24
CA GLY A 62 34.37 16.11 -0.26
C GLY A 62 32.92 16.49 0.03
N LYS A 63 31.98 15.72 -0.50
CA LYS A 63 30.55 15.95 -0.27
C LYS A 63 30.10 15.54 1.13
N LEU A 64 30.72 14.53 1.68
CA LEU A 64 30.49 14.13 3.07
C LEU A 64 30.81 15.26 4.04
N GLU A 65 31.90 16.00 3.79
CA GLU A 65 32.29 17.14 4.62
C GLU A 65 31.32 18.33 4.46
N GLU A 66 30.82 18.60 3.25
CA GLU A 66 29.77 19.60 3.03
C GLU A 66 28.48 19.25 3.79
N ILE A 67 28.05 17.97 3.72
CA ILE A 67 26.88 17.49 4.47
C ILE A 67 27.11 17.65 5.98
N ARG A 68 28.28 17.31 6.48
CA ARG A 68 28.63 17.47 7.89
C ARG A 68 28.50 18.91 8.35
N GLN A 69 29.04 19.87 7.56
CA GLN A 69 28.92 21.30 7.88
C GLN A 69 27.46 21.75 7.95
N MET A 70 26.60 21.24 7.05
CA MET A 70 25.16 21.52 7.08
C MET A 70 24.48 20.90 8.31
N VAL A 71 24.85 19.65 8.66
CA VAL A 71 24.35 18.96 9.86
C VAL A 71 24.62 19.75 11.11
N ASP A 72 25.87 20.27 11.26
CA ASP A 72 26.28 21.07 12.42
C ASP A 72 25.62 22.47 12.41
N ALA A 73 25.51 23.14 11.25
CA ALA A 73 24.98 24.51 11.15
C ALA A 73 23.45 24.56 11.41
N GLU A 74 22.71 23.54 10.94
CA GLU A 74 21.24 23.48 10.98
C GLU A 74 20.71 22.61 12.13
N GLU A 75 21.59 22.17 13.06
CA GLU A 75 21.22 21.28 14.16
C GLU A 75 20.40 20.06 13.73
N ILE A 76 20.81 19.41 12.64
CA ILE A 76 20.15 18.22 12.11
C ILE A 76 20.31 17.06 13.09
N SER A 77 19.22 16.36 13.38
CA SER A 77 19.22 15.20 14.27
C SER A 77 19.39 13.88 13.51
N THR A 78 18.95 13.83 12.24
CA THR A 78 18.93 12.61 11.44
C THR A 78 19.18 12.93 9.97
N VAL A 79 20.04 12.13 9.33
CA VAL A 79 20.23 12.15 7.88
C VAL A 79 19.49 10.96 7.26
N ILE A 80 18.68 11.23 6.22
CA ILE A 80 17.93 10.22 5.51
C ILE A 80 18.49 10.05 4.10
N VAL A 81 18.93 8.84 3.77
CA VAL A 81 19.50 8.51 2.47
C VAL A 81 18.46 7.86 1.59
N ASN A 82 18.30 8.36 0.36
CA ASN A 82 17.27 7.87 -0.59
C ASN A 82 17.48 6.41 -1.01
N ASN A 83 18.72 5.97 -1.05
CA ASN A 83 19.08 4.63 -1.50
C ASN A 83 19.33 3.71 -0.31
N ARG A 84 19.25 2.40 -0.55
CA ARG A 84 19.58 1.39 0.45
C ARG A 84 21.07 1.43 0.83
N LEU A 85 21.36 1.53 2.12
CA LEU A 85 22.72 1.51 2.64
C LEU A 85 23.15 0.08 2.99
N THR A 86 24.41 -0.24 2.70
CA THR A 86 25.04 -1.41 3.31
C THR A 86 25.30 -1.15 4.80
N PRO A 87 25.36 -2.19 5.65
CA PRO A 87 25.65 -2.02 7.08
C PRO A 87 26.92 -1.21 7.35
N ARG A 88 27.95 -1.38 6.53
CA ARG A 88 29.22 -0.65 6.63
C ARG A 88 29.07 0.83 6.29
N GLN A 89 28.34 1.12 5.21
CA GLN A 89 28.09 2.53 4.83
C GLN A 89 27.31 3.26 5.91
N ASN A 90 26.28 2.62 6.48
CA ASN A 90 25.48 3.22 7.55
C ASN A 90 26.36 3.63 8.74
N VAL A 91 27.16 2.68 9.25
CA VAL A 91 28.06 2.93 10.39
C VAL A 91 29.07 4.04 10.06
N ASN A 92 29.73 3.98 8.89
CA ASN A 92 30.72 4.99 8.51
C ASN A 92 30.11 6.40 8.36
N LEU A 93 28.87 6.48 7.84
CA LEU A 93 28.14 7.75 7.74
C LEU A 93 27.79 8.30 9.12
N GLU A 94 27.26 7.48 10.04
CA GLU A 94 26.96 7.89 11.41
C GLU A 94 28.22 8.38 12.16
N GLU A 95 29.34 7.66 12.01
CA GLU A 95 30.63 8.08 12.60
C GLU A 95 31.14 9.40 12.03
N SER A 96 30.98 9.58 10.70
CA SER A 96 31.49 10.78 10.03
C SER A 96 30.63 12.02 10.28
N LEU A 97 29.31 11.83 10.35
CA LEU A 97 28.35 12.93 10.52
C LEU A 97 28.00 13.23 11.98
N GLY A 98 28.25 12.29 12.89
CA GLY A 98 27.94 12.46 14.33
C GLY A 98 26.43 12.41 14.65
N VAL A 99 25.58 12.06 13.70
CA VAL A 99 24.12 11.99 13.84
C VAL A 99 23.59 10.65 13.36
N LYS A 100 22.35 10.35 13.71
CA LYS A 100 21.65 9.15 13.22
C LYS A 100 21.53 9.19 11.70
N VAL A 101 21.80 8.06 11.05
CA VAL A 101 21.61 7.88 9.59
C VAL A 101 20.65 6.73 9.34
N ILE A 102 19.61 7.00 8.59
CA ILE A 102 18.67 5.98 8.13
C ILE A 102 18.57 5.99 6.60
N ASP A 103 18.22 4.86 6.02
CA ASP A 103 17.94 4.79 4.60
C ASP A 103 16.42 4.81 4.33
N ARG A 104 16.04 4.96 3.06
CA ARG A 104 14.64 4.96 2.61
C ARG A 104 13.87 3.74 3.13
N MET A 105 14.51 2.55 3.13
CA MET A 105 13.89 1.33 3.62
C MET A 105 13.51 1.41 5.10
N GLN A 106 14.41 1.90 5.93
CA GLN A 106 14.14 2.07 7.36
C GLN A 106 13.06 3.10 7.61
N LEU A 107 13.06 4.23 6.88
CA LEU A 107 12.02 5.25 6.98
C LEU A 107 10.62 4.66 6.66
N ILE A 108 10.50 3.87 5.59
CA ILE A 108 9.24 3.20 5.23
C ILE A 108 8.81 2.24 6.33
N LEU A 109 9.73 1.44 6.88
CA LEU A 109 9.44 0.52 7.99
C LEU A 109 8.97 1.25 9.25
N ASP A 110 9.54 2.42 9.54
CA ASP A 110 9.15 3.24 10.69
C ASP A 110 7.74 3.82 10.49
N ILE A 111 7.41 4.30 9.27
CA ILE A 111 6.04 4.73 8.92
C ILE A 111 5.06 3.57 9.08
N PHE A 112 5.42 2.38 8.58
CA PHE A 112 4.55 1.20 8.69
C PHE A 112 4.34 0.78 10.14
N ALA A 113 5.37 0.86 10.99
CA ALA A 113 5.24 0.58 12.42
C ALA A 113 4.27 1.53 13.13
N MET A 114 4.25 2.80 12.73
CA MET A 114 3.30 3.79 13.25
C MET A 114 1.86 3.54 12.76
N ARG A 115 1.69 3.01 11.55
CA ARG A 115 0.38 2.85 10.90
C ARG A 115 -0.27 1.48 11.14
N ALA A 116 0.49 0.42 11.42
CA ALA A 116 -0.02 -0.92 11.64
C ALA A 116 -0.95 -0.97 12.87
N ARG A 117 -2.22 -1.28 12.65
CA ARG A 117 -3.24 -1.41 13.69
C ARG A 117 -3.61 -2.84 13.97
N SER A 118 -3.73 -3.66 12.92
CA SER A 118 -4.07 -5.07 13.05
C SER A 118 -2.94 -5.87 13.70
N HIS A 119 -3.28 -6.97 14.36
CA HIS A 119 -2.28 -7.87 14.93
C HIS A 119 -1.37 -8.44 13.84
N GLU A 120 -1.94 -8.80 12.69
CA GLU A 120 -1.19 -9.32 11.55
C GLU A 120 -0.28 -8.26 10.94
N GLY A 121 -0.78 -7.04 10.67
CA GLY A 121 0.04 -5.94 10.17
C GLY A 121 1.24 -5.64 11.08
N LYS A 122 1.04 -5.64 12.40
CA LYS A 122 2.14 -5.49 13.38
C LYS A 122 3.17 -6.62 13.29
N LEU A 123 2.73 -7.87 13.13
CA LEU A 123 3.64 -9.01 12.94
C LEU A 123 4.42 -8.90 11.63
N GLN A 124 3.77 -8.49 10.54
CA GLN A 124 4.40 -8.32 9.22
C GLN A 124 5.46 -7.22 9.26
N VAL A 125 5.14 -6.05 9.83
CA VAL A 125 6.10 -4.94 9.99
C VAL A 125 7.27 -5.37 10.86
N HIS A 126 7.02 -6.00 12.01
CA HIS A 126 8.06 -6.48 12.90
C HIS A 126 8.97 -7.52 12.21
N LEU A 127 8.40 -8.44 11.44
CA LEU A 127 9.17 -9.39 10.63
C LEU A 127 10.10 -8.67 9.64
N ALA A 128 9.58 -7.67 8.92
CA ALA A 128 10.36 -6.88 7.97
C ALA A 128 11.48 -6.10 8.67
N GLN A 129 11.21 -5.48 9.82
CA GLN A 129 12.21 -4.79 10.64
C GLN A 129 13.32 -5.74 11.10
N LEU A 130 12.99 -6.94 11.58
CA LEU A 130 13.97 -7.93 12.01
C LEU A 130 14.81 -8.45 10.84
N LYS A 131 14.20 -8.70 9.67
CA LYS A 131 14.93 -9.08 8.45
C LYS A 131 15.87 -7.97 7.96
N TYR A 132 15.47 -6.72 8.08
CA TYR A 132 16.30 -5.56 7.76
C TYR A 132 17.47 -5.39 8.77
N LEU A 133 17.20 -5.63 10.05
CA LEU A 133 18.19 -5.48 11.13
C LEU A 133 19.25 -6.60 11.12
N LEU A 134 18.84 -7.85 10.83
CA LEU A 134 19.69 -9.03 10.95
C LEU A 134 21.06 -8.92 10.23
N PRO A 135 21.17 -8.46 8.96
CA PRO A 135 22.46 -8.24 8.31
C PRO A 135 23.26 -7.08 8.91
N ARG A 136 22.58 -6.09 9.51
CA ARG A 136 23.20 -4.90 10.10
C ARG A 136 23.88 -5.20 11.46
N LEU A 137 23.40 -6.19 12.19
CA LEU A 137 24.05 -6.66 13.41
C LEU A 137 25.50 -7.19 13.16
N VAL A 138 25.80 -7.65 11.96
CA VAL A 138 27.14 -8.12 11.59
C VAL A 138 28.16 -6.97 11.56
N GLY A 139 27.76 -5.80 11.09
CA GLY A 139 28.62 -4.61 11.00
C GLY A 139 29.04 -4.05 12.37
N GLN A 140 28.11 -4.06 13.32
CA GLN A 140 28.38 -3.56 14.69
C GLN A 140 29.35 -4.43 15.49
N GLY A 141 29.44 -5.73 15.21
CA GLY A 141 30.32 -6.64 15.91
C GLY A 141 31.81 -6.46 15.58
N ILE A 142 32.13 -5.97 14.41
CA ILE A 142 33.51 -5.65 14.03
C ILE A 142 34.02 -4.47 14.87
N MET A 143 33.16 -3.55 15.28
CA MET A 143 33.52 -2.42 16.14
C MET A 143 33.68 -2.83 17.59
N LEU A 144 32.77 -3.67 18.11
CA LEU A 144 32.87 -4.18 19.49
C LEU A 144 34.07 -5.10 19.67
N SER A 145 34.48 -5.85 18.64
CA SER A 145 35.67 -6.70 18.68
C SER A 145 36.99 -5.90 18.60
N ARG A 146 36.99 -4.70 18.03
CA ARG A 146 38.17 -3.79 18.03
C ARG A 146 38.45 -3.15 19.39
N GLN A 147 37.44 -3.01 20.23
CA GLN A 147 37.62 -2.46 21.61
C GLN A 147 38.14 -3.50 22.62
N ALA A 148 38.02 -4.79 22.32
CA ALA A 148 38.52 -5.88 23.17
C ALA A 148 39.85 -6.44 22.61
N GLY A 149 40.89 -5.64 22.66
CA GLY A 149 42.25 -6.01 22.21
C GLY A 149 42.91 -7.03 23.15
N GLY A 150 43.15 -8.23 22.64
CA GLY A 150 43.96 -9.29 23.27
C GLY A 150 44.25 -10.40 22.29
N ILE A 151 45.56 -10.71 22.09
CA ILE A 151 46.00 -11.84 21.24
C ILE A 151 45.56 -13.16 21.92
N GLY A 152 44.59 -13.87 21.32
CA GLY A 152 44.27 -15.24 21.63
C GLY A 152 42.99 -15.57 22.40
N SER A 153 42.14 -14.62 22.75
CA SER A 153 40.84 -14.95 23.36
C SER A 153 39.67 -14.53 22.49
N ARG A 154 38.71 -15.44 22.25
CA ARG A 154 37.39 -15.09 21.75
C ARG A 154 36.78 -14.09 22.73
N GLY A 155 36.77 -12.79 22.35
CA GLY A 155 36.33 -11.72 23.23
C GLY A 155 34.84 -11.84 23.57
N PRO A 156 34.38 -11.32 24.73
CA PRO A 156 32.95 -11.32 25.12
C PRO A 156 32.04 -10.62 24.12
N GLY A 157 32.59 -9.74 23.26
CA GLY A 157 31.84 -9.08 22.19
C GLY A 157 31.41 -10.01 21.05
N GLU A 158 32.22 -11.02 20.71
CA GLU A 158 31.88 -12.00 19.67
C GLU A 158 30.75 -12.92 20.14
N SER A 159 30.77 -13.34 21.40
CA SER A 159 29.70 -14.14 22.00
C SER A 159 28.38 -13.36 22.13
N GLN A 160 28.44 -12.08 22.51
CA GLN A 160 27.24 -11.25 22.63
C GLN A 160 26.58 -10.99 21.27
N LEU A 161 27.37 -10.80 20.23
CA LEU A 161 26.89 -10.62 18.86
C LEU A 161 26.22 -11.86 18.32
N GLU A 162 26.78 -13.03 18.56
CA GLU A 162 26.20 -14.32 18.18
C GLU A 162 24.89 -14.59 18.94
N LEU A 163 24.85 -14.25 20.23
CA LEU A 163 23.62 -14.32 21.03
C LEU A 163 22.53 -13.40 20.49
N ASN A 164 22.87 -12.15 20.15
CA ASN A 164 21.93 -11.20 19.57
C ASN A 164 21.39 -11.70 18.22
N ARG A 165 22.27 -12.18 17.33
CA ARG A 165 21.84 -12.76 16.03
C ARG A 165 20.94 -13.98 16.21
N ARG A 166 21.28 -14.87 17.14
CA ARG A 166 20.46 -16.03 17.45
C ARG A 166 19.08 -15.62 17.98
N SER A 167 19.04 -14.63 18.86
CA SER A 167 17.79 -14.07 19.38
C SER A 167 16.92 -13.52 18.25
N VAL A 168 17.48 -12.69 17.35
CA VAL A 168 16.73 -12.13 16.21
C VAL A 168 16.25 -13.24 15.27
N ARG A 169 17.06 -14.26 14.97
CA ARG A 169 16.62 -15.40 14.14
C ARG A 169 15.46 -16.16 14.78
N ASN A 170 15.55 -16.41 16.10
CA ASN A 170 14.45 -17.06 16.82
C ASN A 170 13.17 -16.25 16.76
N GLN A 171 13.24 -14.92 16.93
CA GLN A 171 12.09 -14.03 16.80
C GLN A 171 11.49 -14.08 15.38
N ILE A 172 12.34 -14.07 14.34
CA ILE A 172 11.89 -14.22 12.95
C ILE A 172 11.10 -15.53 12.79
N HIS A 173 11.64 -16.65 13.24
CA HIS A 173 10.96 -17.96 13.15
C HIS A 173 9.64 -18.00 13.93
N ASP A 174 9.59 -17.39 15.11
CA ASP A 174 8.38 -17.34 15.92
C ASP A 174 7.29 -16.49 15.24
N ILE A 175 7.65 -15.34 14.65
CA ILE A 175 6.72 -14.48 13.92
C ILE A 175 6.24 -15.18 12.64
N GLU A 176 7.13 -15.82 11.87
CA GLU A 176 6.76 -16.57 10.67
C GLU A 176 5.79 -17.71 11.00
N ARG A 177 5.96 -18.37 12.13
CA ARG A 177 5.02 -19.40 12.61
C ARG A 177 3.65 -18.80 12.97
N GLN A 178 3.62 -17.64 13.63
CA GLN A 178 2.38 -16.94 13.96
C GLN A 178 1.65 -16.49 12.69
N LEU A 179 2.35 -15.90 11.72
CA LEU A 179 1.78 -15.49 10.44
C LEU A 179 1.19 -16.66 9.66
N LYS A 180 1.88 -17.83 9.61
CA LYS A 180 1.33 -19.06 9.00
C LYS A 180 0.03 -19.54 9.68
N ALA A 181 -0.08 -19.39 11.01
CA ALA A 181 -1.31 -19.73 11.71
C ALA A 181 -2.46 -18.77 11.35
N VAL A 182 -2.18 -17.48 11.22
CA VAL A 182 -3.16 -16.47 10.77
C VAL A 182 -3.61 -16.76 9.33
N GLU A 183 -2.68 -17.06 8.43
CA GLU A 183 -2.96 -17.41 7.03
C GLU A 183 -3.85 -18.66 6.93
N LYS A 184 -3.58 -19.71 7.70
CA LYS A 184 -4.42 -20.91 7.74
C LYS A 184 -5.86 -20.60 8.19
N ASN A 185 -6.02 -19.76 9.22
CA ASN A 185 -7.35 -19.34 9.67
C ASN A 185 -8.07 -18.50 8.60
N ARG A 186 -7.34 -17.62 7.91
CA ARG A 186 -7.87 -16.87 6.78
C ARG A 186 -8.31 -17.77 5.62
N ALA A 187 -7.53 -18.79 5.26
CA ALA A 187 -7.87 -19.73 4.19
C ALA A 187 -9.25 -20.37 4.45
N THR A 188 -9.52 -20.79 5.67
CA THR A 188 -10.81 -21.39 6.06
C THR A 188 -11.97 -20.37 5.96
N VAL A 189 -11.74 -19.11 6.35
CA VAL A 189 -12.73 -18.03 6.22
C VAL A 189 -12.90 -17.63 4.74
N ARG A 190 -11.82 -17.72 3.96
CA ARG A 190 -11.78 -17.41 2.53
C ARG A 190 -12.59 -18.40 1.70
N GLU A 191 -12.48 -19.72 1.95
CA GLU A 191 -13.33 -20.73 1.31
C GLU A 191 -14.82 -20.40 1.48
N LYS A 192 -15.24 -20.08 2.70
CA LYS A 192 -16.62 -19.63 2.97
C LYS A 192 -17.01 -18.33 2.26
N ARG A 193 -16.03 -17.43 2.02
CA ARG A 193 -16.24 -16.17 1.29
C ARG A 193 -16.19 -16.33 -0.23
N LEU A 194 -15.50 -17.35 -0.77
CA LEU A 194 -15.50 -17.67 -2.21
C LEU A 194 -16.86 -18.19 -2.65
N GLU A 195 -17.58 -18.89 -1.77
CA GLU A 195 -18.97 -19.31 -1.97
C GLU A 195 -19.97 -18.14 -1.83
N SER A 196 -19.51 -16.96 -1.42
CA SER A 196 -20.37 -15.79 -1.26
C SER A 196 -20.84 -15.25 -2.60
N SER A 197 -22.14 -15.10 -2.74
CA SER A 197 -22.81 -14.47 -3.88
C SER A 197 -22.50 -12.96 -4.03
N ILE A 198 -21.82 -12.35 -3.05
CA ILE A 198 -21.52 -10.92 -3.05
C ILE A 198 -20.40 -10.61 -4.05
N PHE A 199 -20.61 -9.59 -4.89
CA PHE A 199 -19.59 -9.08 -5.81
C PHE A 199 -18.53 -8.28 -5.04
N LYS A 200 -17.25 -8.52 -5.37
CA LYS A 200 -16.11 -7.98 -4.62
C LYS A 200 -15.35 -6.97 -5.46
N ILE A 201 -15.14 -5.77 -4.94
CA ILE A 201 -14.39 -4.68 -5.57
C ILE A 201 -13.15 -4.40 -4.73
N GLY A 202 -11.98 -4.37 -5.37
CA GLY A 202 -10.70 -3.96 -4.73
C GLY A 202 -10.22 -2.62 -5.24
N LEU A 203 -9.84 -1.72 -4.34
CA LEU A 203 -9.16 -0.47 -4.70
C LEU A 203 -7.65 -0.71 -4.74
N ILE A 204 -7.00 -0.33 -5.82
CA ILE A 204 -5.56 -0.40 -6.02
C ILE A 204 -5.06 0.94 -6.58
N GLY A 205 -3.82 1.30 -6.31
CA GLY A 205 -3.25 2.53 -6.84
C GLY A 205 -2.08 3.03 -6.00
N TYR A 206 -1.43 4.05 -6.50
CA TYR A 206 -0.30 4.67 -5.82
C TYR A 206 -0.69 5.28 -4.47
N THR A 207 0.28 5.53 -3.58
CA THR A 207 0.01 6.25 -2.34
C THR A 207 -0.57 7.63 -2.65
N ASN A 208 -1.45 8.12 -1.78
CA ASN A 208 -2.11 9.43 -1.92
C ASN A 208 -2.96 9.64 -3.20
N ALA A 209 -3.23 8.61 -4.01
CA ALA A 209 -4.14 8.71 -5.17
C ALA A 209 -5.62 8.93 -4.77
N GLY A 210 -5.97 8.77 -3.50
CA GLY A 210 -7.33 9.00 -2.98
C GLY A 210 -8.17 7.74 -2.80
N LYS A 211 -7.57 6.54 -2.68
CA LYS A 211 -8.28 5.27 -2.44
C LYS A 211 -9.16 5.33 -1.20
N SER A 212 -8.61 5.76 -0.06
CA SER A 212 -9.35 5.86 1.21
C SER A 212 -10.44 6.93 1.16
N THR A 213 -10.24 8.00 0.40
CA THR A 213 -11.28 9.03 0.14
C THR A 213 -12.45 8.43 -0.64
N ILE A 214 -12.17 7.64 -1.69
CA ILE A 214 -13.21 6.91 -2.45
C ILE A 214 -13.94 5.92 -1.53
N MET A 215 -13.21 5.17 -0.71
CA MET A 215 -13.81 4.27 0.28
C MET A 215 -14.76 5.01 1.22
N ASN A 216 -14.34 6.15 1.76
CA ASN A 216 -15.17 6.96 2.67
C ASN A 216 -16.39 7.55 1.96
N CYS A 217 -16.22 8.03 0.73
CA CYS A 217 -17.31 8.55 -0.08
C CYS A 217 -18.42 7.51 -0.31
N LEU A 218 -18.05 6.25 -0.57
CA LEU A 218 -19.01 5.16 -0.82
C LEU A 218 -19.57 4.53 0.46
N THR A 219 -18.90 4.70 1.61
CA THR A 219 -19.34 4.17 2.90
C THR A 219 -19.95 5.26 3.78
N SER A 220 -20.83 4.91 4.71
CA SER A 220 -21.44 5.87 5.64
C SER A 220 -20.56 6.18 6.87
N LYS A 221 -19.36 5.59 6.96
CA LYS A 221 -18.43 5.77 8.08
C LYS A 221 -17.12 6.38 7.58
N SER A 222 -16.70 7.49 8.17
CA SER A 222 -15.40 8.09 7.90
C SER A 222 -14.27 7.17 8.35
N GLN A 223 -13.34 6.86 7.46
CA GLN A 223 -12.00 6.40 7.80
C GLN A 223 -11.08 7.61 7.95
N TYR A 224 -9.94 7.40 8.61
CA TYR A 224 -8.90 8.41 8.67
C TYR A 224 -8.43 8.75 7.26
N GLU A 225 -8.63 9.98 6.88
CA GLU A 225 -8.10 10.58 5.65
C GLU A 225 -6.98 11.53 6.04
N ALA A 226 -5.82 11.33 5.47
CA ALA A 226 -4.72 12.25 5.56
C ALA A 226 -4.07 12.39 4.19
N ASP A 227 -3.60 13.58 3.90
CA ASP A 227 -2.74 13.86 2.74
C ASP A 227 -1.31 13.40 3.05
N GLU A 228 -1.20 12.13 3.40
CA GLU A 228 0.01 11.46 3.86
C GLU A 228 0.18 10.12 3.15
N LEU A 229 1.43 9.76 2.87
CA LEU A 229 1.74 8.47 2.27
C LEU A 229 1.38 7.33 3.24
N PHE A 230 0.91 6.19 2.73
CA PHE A 230 0.53 5.03 3.53
C PHE A 230 -0.52 5.32 4.63
N ALA A 231 -1.50 6.16 4.33
CA ALA A 231 -2.62 6.40 5.24
C ALA A 231 -3.36 5.09 5.61
N THR A 232 -3.42 4.13 4.67
CA THR A 232 -3.94 2.77 4.88
C THR A 232 -2.81 1.76 4.71
N LEU A 233 -2.53 0.99 5.79
CA LEU A 233 -1.59 -0.14 5.77
C LEU A 233 -2.31 -1.48 5.87
N ASP A 234 -3.33 -1.59 6.72
CA ASP A 234 -4.15 -2.80 6.85
C ASP A 234 -5.28 -2.78 5.83
N ALA A 235 -5.44 -3.86 5.05
CA ALA A 235 -6.57 -3.97 4.12
C ALA A 235 -7.89 -3.88 4.90
N THR A 236 -8.76 -3.00 4.45
CA THR A 236 -10.07 -2.78 5.09
C THR A 236 -11.18 -3.12 4.10
N THR A 237 -12.01 -4.11 4.45
CA THR A 237 -13.17 -4.50 3.64
C THR A 237 -14.45 -3.98 4.30
N LYS A 238 -15.30 -3.32 3.51
CA LYS A 238 -16.62 -2.84 3.93
C LYS A 238 -17.69 -3.30 2.95
N ASN A 239 -18.88 -3.61 3.49
CA ASN A 239 -20.06 -3.81 2.67
C ASN A 239 -20.65 -2.45 2.32
N ILE A 240 -20.91 -2.26 1.03
CA ILE A 240 -21.59 -1.07 0.51
C ILE A 240 -22.81 -1.50 -0.28
N ASN A 241 -23.79 -0.62 -0.32
CA ASN A 241 -24.99 -0.80 -1.11
C ASN A 241 -24.95 0.14 -2.30
N LEU A 242 -25.01 -0.42 -3.50
CA LEU A 242 -25.12 0.33 -4.74
C LEU A 242 -26.58 0.33 -5.21
N SER A 243 -27.09 1.44 -5.71
CA SER A 243 -28.47 1.60 -6.20
C SER A 243 -29.57 1.25 -5.18
N GLY A 244 -29.29 1.35 -3.89
CA GLY A 244 -30.27 1.10 -2.84
C GLY A 244 -30.50 -0.37 -2.47
N GLN A 245 -30.08 -1.36 -3.30
CA GLN A 245 -30.36 -2.78 -3.06
C GLN A 245 -29.16 -3.69 -3.29
N LEU A 246 -28.38 -3.48 -4.35
CA LEU A 246 -27.23 -4.32 -4.70
C LEU A 246 -26.12 -4.23 -3.65
N ASN A 247 -25.83 -5.35 -3.00
CA ASN A 247 -24.77 -5.45 -2.01
C ASN A 247 -23.45 -5.87 -2.66
N VAL A 248 -22.40 -5.07 -2.45
CA VAL A 248 -21.03 -5.39 -2.87
C VAL A 248 -20.06 -5.17 -1.70
N THR A 249 -18.92 -5.83 -1.74
CA THR A 249 -17.82 -5.52 -0.82
C THR A 249 -16.81 -4.63 -1.51
N LEU A 250 -16.34 -3.63 -0.79
CA LEU A 250 -15.25 -2.75 -1.22
C LEU A 250 -14.07 -2.93 -0.28
N THR A 251 -12.91 -3.26 -0.85
CA THR A 251 -11.66 -3.47 -0.09
C THR A 251 -10.66 -2.38 -0.46
N ASP A 252 -10.24 -1.58 0.52
CA ASP A 252 -9.11 -0.66 0.40
C ASP A 252 -7.82 -1.40 0.72
N THR A 253 -6.78 -1.17 -0.10
CA THR A 253 -5.49 -1.85 0.04
C THR A 253 -4.38 -0.87 0.35
N VAL A 254 -3.20 -1.40 0.67
CA VAL A 254 -1.98 -0.60 0.85
C VAL A 254 -1.68 0.16 -0.43
N GLY A 255 -1.35 1.46 -0.32
CA GLY A 255 -0.87 2.24 -1.45
C GLY A 255 0.53 1.81 -1.88
N PHE A 256 0.77 1.81 -3.20
CA PHE A 256 2.10 1.53 -3.74
C PHE A 256 2.97 2.78 -3.78
N ILE A 257 4.27 2.58 -3.76
CA ILE A 257 5.31 3.59 -3.95
C ILE A 257 6.36 3.07 -4.92
N GLN A 258 7.18 3.98 -5.44
CA GLN A 258 8.34 3.63 -6.23
C GLN A 258 9.36 2.86 -5.39
N ASP A 259 10.06 1.89 -6.01
CA ASP A 259 11.10 1.09 -5.36
C ASP A 259 10.66 0.42 -4.04
N LEU A 260 9.42 -0.10 -4.01
CA LEU A 260 8.96 -0.84 -2.84
C LEU A 260 9.87 -2.04 -2.59
N PRO A 261 10.56 -2.09 -1.43
CA PRO A 261 11.53 -3.16 -1.17
C PRO A 261 10.90 -4.55 -1.22
N THR A 262 11.57 -5.50 -1.88
CA THR A 262 11.09 -6.89 -2.05
C THR A 262 10.81 -7.59 -0.72
N GLU A 263 11.57 -7.25 0.33
CA GLU A 263 11.35 -7.74 1.70
C GLU A 263 10.00 -7.26 2.26
N LEU A 264 9.59 -6.04 1.91
CA LEU A 264 8.26 -5.53 2.27
C LEU A 264 7.17 -6.20 1.44
N VAL A 265 7.33 -6.30 0.12
CA VAL A 265 6.39 -7.01 -0.76
C VAL A 265 6.17 -8.43 -0.22
N SER A 266 7.25 -9.15 0.12
CA SER A 266 7.15 -10.51 0.67
C SER A 266 6.44 -10.57 2.03
N SER A 267 6.64 -9.58 2.89
CA SER A 267 6.00 -9.50 4.21
C SER A 267 4.52 -9.12 4.11
N PHE A 268 4.13 -8.28 3.15
CA PHE A 268 2.75 -7.86 2.91
C PHE A 268 2.04 -8.69 1.83
N LYS A 269 2.69 -9.73 1.29
CA LYS A 269 2.14 -10.59 0.24
C LYS A 269 0.74 -11.10 0.59
N SER A 270 0.51 -11.52 1.83
CA SER A 270 -0.80 -12.00 2.29
C SER A 270 -1.87 -10.89 2.28
N THR A 271 -1.50 -9.65 2.59
CA THR A 271 -2.41 -8.49 2.53
C THR A 271 -2.71 -8.10 1.08
N LEU A 272 -1.70 -8.16 0.20
CA LEU A 272 -1.87 -7.92 -1.23
C LEU A 272 -2.61 -9.06 -1.94
N GLU A 273 -2.49 -10.30 -1.46
CA GLU A 273 -3.25 -11.45 -1.96
C GLU A 273 -4.76 -11.34 -1.69
N GLU A 274 -5.20 -10.56 -0.71
CA GLU A 274 -6.62 -10.24 -0.57
C GLU A 274 -7.16 -9.50 -1.79
N SER A 275 -6.32 -8.67 -2.44
CA SER A 275 -6.66 -7.96 -3.66
C SER A 275 -6.76 -8.86 -4.90
N LYS A 276 -6.21 -10.10 -4.87
CA LYS A 276 -6.38 -11.09 -5.95
C LYS A 276 -7.79 -11.69 -5.98
N ASN A 277 -8.49 -11.68 -4.85
CA ASN A 277 -9.77 -12.37 -4.73
C ASN A 277 -10.96 -11.43 -4.87
N VAL A 278 -10.85 -10.52 -5.81
CA VAL A 278 -11.90 -9.58 -6.16
C VAL A 278 -12.42 -9.88 -7.58
N ASP A 279 -13.66 -9.47 -7.84
CA ASP A 279 -14.30 -9.64 -9.14
C ASP A 279 -14.01 -8.44 -10.06
N LEU A 280 -13.64 -7.29 -9.47
CA LEU A 280 -13.28 -6.06 -10.17
C LEU A 280 -12.19 -5.32 -9.40
N LEU A 281 -11.11 -4.94 -10.08
CA LEU A 281 -10.11 -3.99 -9.58
C LEU A 281 -10.43 -2.58 -10.03
N VAL A 282 -10.42 -1.65 -9.10
CA VAL A 282 -10.52 -0.22 -9.37
C VAL A 282 -9.15 0.40 -9.16
N HIS A 283 -8.48 0.72 -10.27
CA HIS A 283 -7.18 1.38 -10.27
C HIS A 283 -7.38 2.87 -10.13
N VAL A 284 -6.99 3.44 -8.99
CA VAL A 284 -7.13 4.85 -8.66
C VAL A 284 -5.82 5.57 -8.93
N ILE A 285 -5.87 6.62 -9.75
CA ILE A 285 -4.74 7.43 -10.20
C ILE A 285 -5.03 8.88 -9.87
N ASP A 286 -4.02 9.62 -9.44
CA ASP A 286 -4.11 11.07 -9.22
C ASP A 286 -3.93 11.79 -10.56
N ALA A 287 -5.01 12.32 -11.13
CA ALA A 287 -4.97 13.04 -12.40
C ALA A 287 -4.25 14.39 -12.30
N SER A 288 -4.09 14.94 -11.10
CA SER A 288 -3.41 16.22 -10.86
C SER A 288 -1.89 16.07 -10.69
N ASP A 289 -1.39 14.83 -10.61
CA ASP A 289 0.03 14.58 -10.46
C ASP A 289 0.73 14.59 -11.83
N PRO A 290 1.75 15.41 -12.06
CA PRO A 290 2.48 15.44 -13.33
C PRO A 290 3.21 14.13 -13.65
N HIS A 291 3.44 13.28 -12.63
CA HIS A 291 4.10 11.97 -12.75
C HIS A 291 3.13 10.79 -12.73
N HIS A 292 1.86 11.03 -13.07
CA HIS A 292 0.82 9.98 -13.02
C HIS A 292 1.12 8.77 -13.92
N GLU A 293 1.81 8.96 -15.06
CA GLU A 293 2.20 7.86 -15.97
C GLU A 293 3.23 6.93 -15.34
N GLU A 294 4.23 7.46 -14.61
CA GLU A 294 5.20 6.68 -13.85
C GLU A 294 4.53 5.92 -12.70
N HIS A 295 3.58 6.56 -12.03
CA HIS A 295 2.78 5.91 -10.98
C HIS A 295 1.91 4.80 -11.53
N GLU A 296 1.30 4.98 -12.70
CA GLU A 296 0.56 3.93 -13.43
C GLU A 296 1.45 2.73 -13.73
N LYS A 297 2.62 2.99 -14.34
CA LYS A 297 3.59 1.95 -14.67
C LYS A 297 4.00 1.16 -13.44
N THR A 298 4.35 1.84 -12.34
CA THR A 298 4.73 1.21 -11.07
C THR A 298 3.62 0.28 -10.55
N VAL A 299 2.37 0.72 -10.56
CA VAL A 299 1.24 -0.10 -10.11
C VAL A 299 1.01 -1.30 -11.01
N LEU A 300 1.11 -1.12 -12.34
CA LEU A 300 0.95 -2.21 -13.31
C LEU A 300 2.06 -3.25 -13.19
N ASP A 301 3.30 -2.84 -12.96
CA ASP A 301 4.42 -3.75 -12.76
C ASP A 301 4.23 -4.60 -11.48
N ILE A 302 3.79 -3.99 -10.39
CA ILE A 302 3.44 -4.72 -9.16
C ILE A 302 2.25 -5.66 -9.38
N MET A 303 1.21 -5.23 -10.11
CA MET A 303 0.09 -6.10 -10.47
C MET A 303 0.56 -7.32 -11.28
N LYS A 304 1.53 -7.14 -12.17
CA LYS A 304 2.14 -8.23 -12.93
C LYS A 304 2.91 -9.20 -12.03
N GLU A 305 3.73 -8.70 -11.11
CA GLU A 305 4.45 -9.53 -10.13
C GLU A 305 3.50 -10.34 -9.22
N LEU A 306 2.31 -9.79 -8.99
CA LEU A 306 1.28 -10.41 -8.17
C LEU A 306 0.27 -11.25 -8.99
N ASP A 307 0.46 -11.49 -10.30
CA ASP A 307 -0.48 -12.21 -11.19
C ASP A 307 -1.93 -11.67 -11.09
N MET A 308 -2.10 -10.35 -11.16
CA MET A 308 -3.39 -9.67 -11.04
C MET A 308 -3.88 -9.02 -12.34
N LEU A 309 -3.13 -9.15 -13.43
CA LEU A 309 -3.45 -8.48 -14.70
C LEU A 309 -4.72 -9.02 -15.37
N ASP A 310 -5.08 -10.29 -15.12
CA ASP A 310 -6.27 -10.94 -15.69
C ASP A 310 -7.58 -10.54 -14.98
N ILE A 311 -7.49 -9.87 -13.83
CA ILE A 311 -8.68 -9.41 -13.12
C ILE A 311 -9.30 -8.22 -13.87
N PRO A 312 -10.62 -8.23 -14.15
CA PRO A 312 -11.31 -7.09 -14.77
C PRO A 312 -10.96 -5.78 -14.04
N ARG A 313 -10.64 -4.74 -14.82
CA ARG A 313 -10.18 -3.46 -14.25
C ARG A 313 -11.04 -2.29 -14.72
N LEU A 314 -11.19 -1.30 -13.84
CA LEU A 314 -11.68 0.04 -14.11
C LEU A 314 -10.65 1.04 -13.62
N THR A 315 -10.24 1.98 -14.45
CA THR A 315 -9.32 3.06 -14.06
C THR A 315 -10.11 4.29 -13.64
N LEU A 316 -9.87 4.79 -12.44
CA LEU A 316 -10.44 6.04 -11.94
C LEU A 316 -9.33 7.09 -11.83
N TYR A 317 -9.37 8.06 -12.72
CA TYR A 317 -8.52 9.25 -12.63
C TYR A 317 -9.19 10.24 -11.67
N ASN A 318 -8.69 10.25 -10.44
CA ASN A 318 -9.20 11.05 -9.34
C ASN A 318 -8.54 12.42 -9.29
N LYS A 319 -9.10 13.34 -8.51
CA LYS A 319 -8.69 14.76 -8.38
C LYS A 319 -8.76 15.52 -9.71
N ALA A 320 -9.70 15.14 -10.58
CA ALA A 320 -9.91 15.79 -11.88
C ALA A 320 -10.25 17.29 -11.78
N ASP A 321 -10.72 17.75 -10.61
CA ASP A 321 -10.94 19.15 -10.27
C ASP A 321 -9.65 19.99 -10.21
N LYS A 322 -8.48 19.32 -10.11
CA LYS A 322 -7.17 19.96 -10.02
C LYS A 322 -6.28 19.66 -11.23
N ALA A 323 -6.73 18.80 -12.13
CA ALA A 323 -5.96 18.38 -13.29
C ALA A 323 -6.09 19.43 -14.41
N GLU A 324 -4.95 19.95 -14.89
CA GLU A 324 -4.84 20.81 -16.06
C GLU A 324 -4.25 19.98 -17.21
N ASP A 325 -4.81 20.10 -18.43
CA ASP A 325 -4.33 19.44 -19.65
C ASP A 325 -4.08 17.91 -19.54
N PHE A 326 -4.95 17.23 -18.78
CA PHE A 326 -4.83 15.81 -18.52
C PHE A 326 -5.38 14.94 -19.66
N THR A 327 -4.63 13.89 -20.06
CA THR A 327 -5.06 12.91 -21.05
C THR A 327 -4.99 11.50 -20.44
N PRO A 328 -6.11 10.75 -20.38
CA PRO A 328 -6.11 9.38 -19.88
C PRO A 328 -5.29 8.44 -20.78
N THR A 329 -4.48 7.58 -20.19
CA THR A 329 -3.63 6.60 -20.89
C THR A 329 -4.20 5.18 -20.84
N LEU A 330 -5.01 4.85 -19.82
CA LEU A 330 -5.58 3.50 -19.60
C LEU A 330 -7.07 3.47 -19.88
N THR A 331 -7.54 2.34 -20.41
CA THR A 331 -8.97 2.06 -20.68
C THR A 331 -9.37 0.72 -20.06
N PRO A 332 -10.66 0.54 -19.64
CA PRO A 332 -11.69 1.57 -19.48
C PRO A 332 -11.40 2.53 -18.35
N TYR A 333 -11.83 3.77 -18.46
CA TYR A 333 -11.58 4.81 -17.45
C TYR A 333 -12.80 5.70 -17.17
N SER A 334 -12.70 6.42 -16.05
CA SER A 334 -13.59 7.55 -15.72
C SER A 334 -12.81 8.63 -14.98
N LEU A 335 -13.14 9.88 -15.26
CA LEU A 335 -12.61 11.06 -14.56
C LEU A 335 -13.53 11.38 -13.38
N ILE A 336 -12.97 11.53 -12.20
CA ILE A 336 -13.73 11.81 -10.98
C ILE A 336 -13.02 12.83 -10.08
N SER A 337 -13.79 13.47 -9.21
CA SER A 337 -13.27 14.15 -8.03
C SER A 337 -13.94 13.56 -6.78
N ALA A 338 -13.21 12.76 -6.01
CA ALA A 338 -13.77 12.11 -4.82
C ALA A 338 -14.18 13.07 -3.70
N LYS A 339 -13.76 14.35 -3.80
CA LYS A 339 -14.10 15.42 -2.84
C LYS A 339 -15.26 16.31 -3.34
N ALA A 340 -15.77 16.12 -4.56
CA ALA A 340 -16.91 16.88 -5.05
C ALA A 340 -18.22 16.48 -4.33
N ASP A 341 -19.15 17.41 -4.19
CA ASP A 341 -20.41 17.18 -3.47
C ASP A 341 -21.25 16.02 -4.02
N ASN A 342 -21.21 15.78 -5.34
CA ASN A 342 -21.92 14.71 -6.01
C ASN A 342 -21.08 13.44 -6.23
N SER A 343 -19.86 13.38 -5.69
CA SER A 343 -18.87 12.29 -5.91
C SER A 343 -19.45 10.90 -5.64
N ARG A 344 -20.26 10.74 -4.60
CA ARG A 344 -20.88 9.46 -4.27
C ARG A 344 -21.80 8.96 -5.38
N ALA A 345 -22.67 9.81 -5.91
CA ALA A 345 -23.60 9.43 -6.98
C ALA A 345 -22.84 9.09 -8.27
N VAL A 346 -21.84 9.89 -8.62
CA VAL A 346 -20.98 9.65 -9.79
C VAL A 346 -20.23 8.32 -9.66
N LEU A 347 -19.59 8.08 -8.52
CA LEU A 347 -18.88 6.83 -8.26
C LEU A 347 -19.79 5.60 -8.32
N GLN A 348 -20.99 5.69 -7.72
CA GLN A 348 -21.96 4.61 -7.78
C GLN A 348 -22.39 4.31 -9.23
N GLN A 349 -22.64 5.35 -10.02
CA GLN A 349 -23.02 5.20 -11.43
C GLN A 349 -21.89 4.55 -12.23
N VAL A 350 -20.68 5.05 -12.12
CA VAL A 350 -19.50 4.53 -12.84
C VAL A 350 -19.25 3.04 -12.50
N LEU A 351 -19.35 2.68 -11.23
CA LEU A 351 -19.20 1.27 -10.81
C LEU A 351 -20.31 0.40 -11.37
N LEU A 352 -21.56 0.87 -11.35
CA LEU A 352 -22.70 0.11 -11.89
C LEU A 352 -22.60 -0.08 -13.40
N GLU A 353 -22.19 0.93 -14.16
CA GLU A 353 -21.98 0.83 -15.60
C GLU A 353 -20.91 -0.22 -15.92
N ARG A 354 -19.78 -0.18 -15.21
CA ARG A 354 -18.73 -1.17 -15.38
C ARG A 354 -19.18 -2.58 -15.00
N MET A 355 -19.95 -2.72 -13.94
CA MET A 355 -20.50 -4.01 -13.52
C MET A 355 -21.49 -4.55 -14.56
N LYS A 356 -22.33 -3.70 -15.19
CA LYS A 356 -23.24 -4.14 -16.27
C LYS A 356 -22.47 -4.73 -17.47
N GLU A 357 -21.30 -4.19 -17.80
CA GLU A 357 -20.46 -4.74 -18.88
C GLU A 357 -19.89 -6.13 -18.53
N LEU A 358 -19.67 -6.40 -17.24
CA LEU A 358 -19.12 -7.68 -16.74
C LEU A 358 -20.19 -8.71 -16.44
N PHE A 359 -21.44 -8.30 -16.24
CA PHE A 359 -22.56 -9.14 -15.84
C PHE A 359 -23.30 -9.67 -17.05
N LEU A 360 -23.95 -10.81 -16.86
CA LEU A 360 -24.83 -11.41 -17.87
C LEU A 360 -26.21 -10.73 -17.82
N PRO A 361 -26.78 -10.34 -18.97
CA PRO A 361 -28.15 -9.84 -19.02
C PRO A 361 -29.13 -10.99 -18.75
N PHE A 362 -30.25 -10.69 -18.09
CA PHE A 362 -31.32 -11.64 -17.86
C PHE A 362 -32.68 -10.98 -17.98
N THR A 363 -33.68 -11.85 -18.28
CA THR A 363 -35.11 -11.50 -18.21
C THR A 363 -35.84 -12.68 -17.61
N ILE A 364 -36.58 -12.45 -16.54
CA ILE A 364 -37.40 -13.47 -15.84
C ILE A 364 -38.83 -13.02 -15.74
N LYS A 365 -39.74 -13.99 -15.69
CA LYS A 365 -41.15 -13.79 -15.36
C LYS A 365 -41.41 -14.33 -13.97
N VAL A 366 -41.92 -13.46 -13.10
CA VAL A 366 -42.12 -13.78 -11.69
C VAL A 366 -43.61 -13.92 -11.41
N ALA A 367 -44.04 -15.14 -11.08
CA ALA A 367 -45.40 -15.39 -10.63
C ALA A 367 -45.60 -14.79 -9.22
N PRO A 368 -46.84 -14.37 -8.84
CA PRO A 368 -47.10 -13.76 -7.53
C PRO A 368 -46.64 -14.64 -6.35
N ALA A 369 -46.72 -15.94 -6.47
CA ALA A 369 -46.28 -16.89 -5.44
C ALA A 369 -44.76 -16.85 -5.16
N LYS A 370 -43.96 -16.39 -6.15
CA LYS A 370 -42.50 -16.30 -6.07
C LYS A 370 -41.99 -14.86 -5.81
N ALA A 371 -42.88 -13.86 -5.66
CA ALA A 371 -42.53 -12.44 -5.50
C ALA A 371 -41.58 -12.17 -4.32
N TYR A 372 -41.69 -12.95 -3.24
CA TYR A 372 -40.81 -12.81 -2.08
C TYR A 372 -39.33 -13.07 -2.40
N LYS A 373 -39.01 -13.82 -3.44
CA LYS A 373 -37.62 -14.12 -3.88
C LYS A 373 -36.96 -12.95 -4.58
N ILE A 374 -37.74 -11.99 -5.08
CA ILE A 374 -37.21 -10.81 -5.78
C ILE A 374 -36.22 -10.05 -4.89
N HIS A 375 -36.56 -9.90 -3.61
CA HIS A 375 -35.68 -9.21 -2.66
C HIS A 375 -34.29 -9.83 -2.53
N ASP A 376 -34.18 -11.16 -2.61
CA ASP A 376 -32.88 -11.84 -2.56
C ASP A 376 -32.13 -11.77 -3.90
N LEU A 377 -32.86 -11.66 -5.02
CA LEU A 377 -32.26 -11.39 -6.32
C LEU A 377 -31.69 -9.96 -6.39
N GLU A 378 -32.41 -8.96 -5.91
CA GLU A 378 -32.01 -7.56 -5.88
C GLU A 378 -30.69 -7.33 -5.12
N LYS A 379 -30.39 -8.15 -4.12
CA LYS A 379 -29.12 -8.07 -3.37
C LYS A 379 -27.89 -8.44 -4.18
N VAL A 380 -28.07 -9.16 -5.30
CA VAL A 380 -26.96 -9.74 -6.07
C VAL A 380 -27.05 -9.45 -7.58
N ALA A 381 -28.09 -8.78 -8.03
CA ALA A 381 -28.34 -8.40 -9.41
C ALA A 381 -28.64 -6.91 -9.55
N ILE A 382 -28.30 -6.36 -10.70
CA ILE A 382 -28.67 -4.99 -11.09
C ILE A 382 -30.01 -5.08 -11.82
N ILE A 383 -31.07 -4.53 -11.23
CA ILE A 383 -32.38 -4.50 -11.86
C ILE A 383 -32.44 -3.30 -12.83
N GLY A 384 -32.80 -3.58 -14.07
CA GLY A 384 -32.96 -2.57 -15.13
C GLY A 384 -34.39 -2.08 -15.28
N ASN A 385 -35.31 -2.99 -15.62
CA ASN A 385 -36.70 -2.66 -15.86
C ASN A 385 -37.64 -3.66 -15.17
N ARG A 386 -38.85 -3.19 -14.84
CA ARG A 386 -39.94 -3.98 -14.27
C ARG A 386 -41.23 -3.64 -15.01
N GLU A 387 -41.89 -4.65 -15.53
CA GLU A 387 -43.15 -4.53 -16.21
C GLU A 387 -44.18 -5.48 -15.61
N TYR A 388 -45.38 -5.00 -15.37
CA TYR A 388 -46.50 -5.79 -14.86
C TYR A 388 -47.50 -6.02 -15.97
N THR A 389 -47.77 -7.28 -16.29
CA THR A 389 -48.74 -7.68 -17.30
C THR A 389 -49.48 -8.92 -16.80
N ASP A 390 -50.82 -8.88 -16.75
CA ASP A 390 -51.68 -10.02 -16.41
C ASP A 390 -51.27 -10.79 -15.14
N ASP A 391 -51.05 -10.08 -14.02
CA ASP A 391 -50.59 -10.61 -12.73
C ASP A 391 -49.16 -11.23 -12.74
N VAL A 392 -48.40 -11.07 -13.79
CA VAL A 392 -46.99 -11.52 -13.88
C VAL A 392 -46.07 -10.31 -13.92
N GLU A 393 -45.10 -10.31 -13.06
CA GLU A 393 -44.02 -9.31 -13.08
C GLU A 393 -42.88 -9.81 -13.98
N THR A 394 -42.55 -9.05 -15.04
CA THR A 394 -41.37 -9.29 -15.87
C THR A 394 -40.26 -8.39 -15.41
N ILE A 395 -39.13 -8.98 -15.01
CA ILE A 395 -37.94 -8.28 -14.50
C ILE A 395 -36.78 -8.52 -15.46
N SER A 396 -36.17 -7.46 -15.95
CA SER A 396 -34.93 -7.52 -16.73
C SER A 396 -33.78 -6.82 -15.99
N GLY A 397 -32.57 -7.31 -16.20
CA GLY A 397 -31.39 -6.75 -15.50
C GLY A 397 -30.11 -7.47 -15.85
N TRP A 398 -29.12 -7.36 -14.97
CA TRP A 398 -27.80 -7.93 -15.12
C TRP A 398 -27.39 -8.66 -13.84
N ILE A 399 -26.76 -9.82 -13.96
CA ILE A 399 -26.34 -10.66 -12.84
C ILE A 399 -24.93 -11.20 -13.07
N ALA A 400 -24.12 -11.25 -12.02
CA ALA A 400 -22.79 -11.87 -12.09
C ALA A 400 -22.93 -13.37 -12.44
N GLU A 401 -22.04 -13.90 -13.30
CA GLU A 401 -22.09 -15.31 -13.75
C GLU A 401 -22.16 -16.29 -12.58
N LYS A 402 -21.38 -16.07 -11.51
CA LYS A 402 -21.39 -16.88 -10.28
C LYS A 402 -22.74 -16.95 -9.56
N ASN A 403 -23.65 -16.00 -9.85
CA ASN A 403 -24.98 -15.90 -9.24
C ASN A 403 -26.11 -16.36 -10.18
N LYS A 404 -25.78 -16.78 -11.42
CA LYS A 404 -26.77 -17.17 -12.44
C LYS A 404 -27.74 -18.25 -11.95
N TRP A 405 -27.27 -19.14 -11.08
CA TRP A 405 -28.09 -20.20 -10.49
C TRP A 405 -29.34 -19.67 -9.74
N LYS A 406 -29.29 -18.44 -9.22
CA LYS A 406 -30.44 -17.80 -8.56
C LYS A 406 -31.60 -17.51 -9.51
N LEU A 407 -31.33 -17.40 -10.81
CA LEU A 407 -32.40 -17.23 -11.82
C LEU A 407 -33.17 -18.51 -12.05
N GLU A 408 -32.57 -19.69 -11.84
CA GLU A 408 -33.21 -20.99 -12.01
C GLU A 408 -34.42 -21.14 -11.10
N GLU A 409 -34.43 -20.45 -9.95
CA GLU A 409 -35.56 -20.44 -9.03
C GLU A 409 -36.85 -19.81 -9.62
N PHE A 410 -36.75 -19.09 -10.74
CA PHE A 410 -37.83 -18.37 -11.38
C PHE A 410 -38.31 -19.05 -12.68
N TYR A 411 -37.57 -20.03 -13.20
CA TYR A 411 -37.88 -20.71 -14.50
C TYR A 411 -38.84 -21.90 -14.43
N ASP A 412 -39.42 -22.21 -13.27
CA ASP A 412 -40.41 -23.32 -13.14
C ASP A 412 -41.84 -22.83 -13.27
#